data_b6c056fe9c5462f5122abf34188afb00
#
_entry.id   b6c056fe9c5462f5122abf34188afb00
#
_cell.length_a   1.000
_cell.length_b   1.000
_cell.length_c   1.000
_cell.angle_alpha   90.00
_cell.angle_beta   90.00
_cell.angle_gamma   90.00
#
_symmetry.space_group_name_H-M   'P 1'
#
loop_
_entity.id
_entity.type
_entity.pdbx_description
1 polymer ?
#
loop_
_entity_poly.entity_id
_entity_poly.type
_entity_poly.pdbx_seq_one_letter_code
_entity_poly.pdbx_strand_id
1 'polypeptide(L)'
;DVAPTSAAAGGREYRVSIALKSPADDSAARATFLRWIWYAARREGLHLNGAYDDFSTPARVQMAMRTVVAPALRLSLTDQQSLIPHAKMVRYGTDEVVQYAGEVPTAMTFLIRGSVRLTTTTEDGSVILLSLLEEGSFLGLTTLTRQPSNSGAYALEEVTALEIAREHIEDVVLRTPLLLQELGRIIEDRQKESSRTGHPERVGGQGPQPNPGLLSARPNVK
;
A
#
# COMPACT_ATOMS: atom_id res chain seq x y z
N ASP A 1 -17.81 14.20 1.12
CA ASP A 1 -17.50 15.55 1.56
C ASP A 1 -16.87 15.49 2.96
N VAL A 2 -15.82 16.25 3.19
CA VAL A 2 -15.12 16.33 4.48
C VAL A 2 -15.04 17.81 4.86
N ALA A 3 -15.61 18.17 5.99
CA ALA A 3 -15.59 19.54 6.50
C ALA A 3 -15.23 19.58 7.99
N PRO A 4 -14.39 20.55 8.43
CA PRO A 4 -14.19 20.80 9.86
C PRO A 4 -15.46 21.38 10.46
N THR A 5 -15.89 20.85 11.59
CA THR A 5 -17.11 21.31 12.28
C THR A 5 -16.84 22.16 13.51
N SER A 6 -15.76 21.87 14.24
CA SER A 6 -15.38 22.67 15.40
C SER A 6 -13.91 22.45 15.79
N ALA A 7 -13.34 23.39 16.56
CA ALA A 7 -12.10 23.23 17.26
C ALA A 7 -12.43 23.14 18.76
N ALA A 8 -12.53 21.93 19.32
CA ALA A 8 -12.61 21.74 20.75
C ALA A 8 -11.23 21.82 21.39
N ALA A 9 -11.15 22.11 22.69
CA ALA A 9 -9.89 22.15 23.44
C ALA A 9 -9.17 20.80 23.32
N GLY A 10 -8.08 20.77 22.54
CA GLY A 10 -7.25 19.57 22.32
C GLY A 10 -7.54 18.74 21.09
N GLY A 11 -8.45 19.17 20.17
CA GLY A 11 -8.71 18.42 18.94
C GLY A 11 -9.50 19.21 17.89
N ARG A 12 -9.51 18.70 16.67
CA ARG A 12 -10.38 19.18 15.60
C ARG A 12 -11.42 18.11 15.29
N GLU A 13 -12.67 18.53 15.19
CA GLU A 13 -13.78 17.69 14.77
C GLU A 13 -14.00 17.81 13.27
N TYR A 14 -14.13 16.67 12.59
CA TYR A 14 -14.41 16.60 11.17
C TYR A 14 -15.71 15.84 10.92
N ARG A 15 -16.55 16.38 10.04
CA ARG A 15 -17.70 15.66 9.52
C ARG A 15 -17.34 15.03 8.19
N VAL A 16 -17.53 13.72 8.08
CA VAL A 16 -17.33 12.96 6.85
C VAL A 16 -18.67 12.44 6.36
N SER A 17 -19.01 12.72 5.11
CA SER A 17 -20.23 12.24 4.47
C SER A 17 -19.85 11.20 3.41
N ILE A 18 -20.42 10.01 3.52
CA ILE A 18 -20.18 8.86 2.63
C ILE A 18 -21.51 8.53 1.94
N ALA A 19 -21.50 8.45 0.61
CA ALA A 19 -22.66 7.95 -0.13
C ALA A 19 -22.79 6.44 0.03
N LEU A 20 -23.95 5.98 0.46
CA LEU A 20 -24.26 4.56 0.63
C LEU A 20 -25.20 4.09 -0.49
N LYS A 21 -25.07 2.81 -0.91
CA LYS A 21 -25.98 2.18 -1.84
C LYS A 21 -27.30 1.81 -1.16
N SER A 22 -27.24 1.46 0.12
CA SER A 22 -28.39 1.13 0.94
C SER A 22 -28.20 1.66 2.36
N PRO A 23 -29.27 2.10 3.06
CA PRO A 23 -29.20 2.44 4.48
C PRO A 23 -28.71 1.30 5.37
N ALA A 24 -28.92 0.04 4.95
CA ALA A 24 -28.44 -1.13 5.66
C ALA A 24 -26.91 -1.22 5.73
N ASP A 25 -26.20 -0.54 4.82
CA ASP A 25 -24.73 -0.57 4.74
C ASP A 25 -24.05 0.41 5.73
N ASP A 26 -24.81 1.25 6.44
CA ASP A 26 -24.28 2.32 7.27
C ASP A 26 -23.26 1.83 8.31
N SER A 27 -23.63 0.82 9.10
CA SER A 27 -22.75 0.29 10.15
C SER A 27 -21.47 -0.30 9.60
N ALA A 28 -21.55 -1.04 8.49
CA ALA A 28 -20.38 -1.64 7.84
C ALA A 28 -19.46 -0.59 7.23
N ALA A 29 -20.02 0.40 6.53
CA ALA A 29 -19.27 1.50 5.92
C ALA A 29 -18.56 2.33 7.00
N ARG A 30 -19.24 2.64 8.10
CA ARG A 30 -18.68 3.37 9.24
C ARG A 30 -17.52 2.59 9.88
N ALA A 31 -17.70 1.29 10.14
CA ALA A 31 -16.66 0.45 10.72
C ALA A 31 -15.42 0.38 9.83
N THR A 32 -15.61 0.20 8.52
CA THR A 32 -14.52 0.18 7.54
C THR A 32 -13.79 1.53 7.49
N PHE A 33 -14.53 2.63 7.42
CA PHE A 33 -13.96 3.97 7.42
C PHE A 33 -13.13 4.28 8.66
N LEU A 34 -13.64 3.95 9.86
CA LEU A 34 -12.92 4.15 11.12
C LEU A 34 -11.65 3.29 11.19
N ARG A 35 -11.71 2.06 10.68
CA ARG A 35 -10.54 1.18 10.57
C ARG A 35 -9.47 1.79 9.68
N TRP A 36 -9.82 2.23 8.48
CA TRP A 36 -8.87 2.83 7.55
C TRP A 36 -8.26 4.12 8.07
N ILE A 37 -9.05 5.01 8.70
CA ILE A 37 -8.52 6.21 9.36
C ILE A 37 -7.53 5.84 10.45
N TRP A 38 -7.82 4.81 11.24
CA TRP A 38 -6.94 4.38 12.32
C TRP A 38 -5.58 3.93 11.78
N TYR A 39 -5.54 3.10 10.73
CA TYR A 39 -4.28 2.66 10.11
C TYR A 39 -3.56 3.81 9.40
N ALA A 40 -4.28 4.62 8.62
CA ALA A 40 -3.71 5.76 7.91
C ALA A 40 -3.08 6.77 8.87
N ALA A 41 -3.79 7.14 9.95
CA ALA A 41 -3.26 8.06 10.95
C ALA A 41 -1.94 7.55 11.57
N ARG A 42 -1.86 6.25 11.85
CA ARG A 42 -0.63 5.66 12.41
C ARG A 42 0.52 5.65 11.41
N ARG A 43 0.26 5.38 10.13
CA ARG A 43 1.29 5.50 9.08
C ARG A 43 1.84 6.91 8.97
N GLU A 44 0.99 7.91 9.15
CA GLU A 44 1.37 9.34 9.15
C GLU A 44 1.93 9.82 10.50
N GLY A 45 2.09 8.94 11.49
CA GLY A 45 2.58 9.30 12.83
C GLY A 45 1.59 10.13 13.64
N LEU A 46 0.31 10.12 13.27
CA LEU A 46 -0.75 10.82 13.98
C LEU A 46 -1.34 9.92 15.07
N HIS A 47 -1.42 10.43 16.28
CA HIS A 47 -1.94 9.71 17.45
C HIS A 47 -3.39 10.10 17.70
N LEU A 48 -4.33 9.25 17.28
CA LEU A 48 -5.74 9.45 17.59
C LEU A 48 -5.99 9.18 19.07
N ASN A 49 -6.71 10.10 19.75
CA ASN A 49 -7.05 10.01 21.18
C ASN A 49 -5.83 9.87 22.12
N GLY A 50 -4.67 10.38 21.72
CA GLY A 50 -3.45 10.29 22.53
C GLY A 50 -2.84 8.89 22.62
N ALA A 51 -3.35 7.92 21.87
CA ALA A 51 -2.81 6.55 21.85
C ALA A 51 -1.47 6.54 21.12
N TYR A 52 -0.37 6.40 21.85
CA TYR A 52 0.96 6.23 21.29
C TYR A 52 1.09 4.86 20.64
N ASP A 53 1.63 4.79 19.45
CA ASP A 53 1.92 3.53 18.76
C ASP A 53 3.41 3.44 18.42
N ASP A 54 4.06 2.50 19.06
CA ASP A 54 5.46 2.15 18.83
C ASP A 54 5.56 0.90 17.96
N PHE A 55 4.81 0.85 16.86
CA PHE A 55 4.80 -0.34 15.99
C PHE A 55 6.11 -0.46 15.19
N SER A 56 6.65 0.64 14.68
CA SER A 56 7.89 0.66 13.90
C SER A 56 9.12 0.74 14.81
N THR A 57 9.38 -0.29 15.59
CA THR A 57 10.58 -0.34 16.44
C THR A 57 11.82 -0.71 15.64
N PRO A 58 13.04 -0.26 16.04
CA PRO A 58 14.29 -0.66 15.41
C PRO A 58 14.48 -2.18 15.32
N ALA A 59 14.08 -2.90 16.36
CA ALA A 59 14.18 -4.37 16.41
C ALA A 59 13.28 -5.04 15.35
N ARG A 60 12.05 -4.57 15.18
CA ARG A 60 11.13 -5.07 14.14
C ARG A 60 11.64 -4.76 12.74
N VAL A 61 12.13 -3.54 12.51
CA VAL A 61 12.71 -3.13 11.22
C VAL A 61 13.92 -4.01 10.89
N GLN A 62 14.85 -4.22 11.83
CA GLN A 62 16.00 -5.09 11.63
C GLN A 62 15.59 -6.53 11.31
N MET A 63 14.63 -7.07 12.04
CA MET A 63 14.13 -8.42 11.79
C MET A 63 13.54 -8.54 10.39
N ALA A 64 12.61 -7.66 10.02
CA ALA A 64 11.98 -7.65 8.70
C ALA A 64 13.00 -7.45 7.57
N MET A 65 13.97 -6.55 7.76
CA MET A 65 15.07 -6.35 6.81
C MET A 65 15.83 -7.65 6.57
N ARG A 66 16.24 -8.33 7.64
CA ARG A 66 17.06 -9.55 7.56
C ARG A 66 16.28 -10.76 7.02
N THR A 67 15.01 -10.92 7.43
CA THR A 67 14.24 -12.15 7.12
C THR A 67 13.47 -12.07 5.81
N VAL A 68 13.11 -10.87 5.35
CA VAL A 68 12.29 -10.69 4.15
C VAL A 68 12.99 -9.84 3.09
N VAL A 69 13.39 -8.61 3.40
CA VAL A 69 13.90 -7.70 2.37
C VAL A 69 15.26 -8.14 1.83
N ALA A 70 16.18 -8.50 2.72
CA ALA A 70 17.52 -8.90 2.30
C ALA A 70 17.52 -10.16 1.43
N PRO A 71 16.77 -11.22 1.72
CA PRO A 71 16.63 -12.36 0.80
C PRO A 71 15.96 -11.98 -0.53
N ALA A 72 14.89 -11.18 -0.48
CA ALA A 72 14.15 -10.78 -1.68
C ALA A 72 14.99 -9.95 -2.66
N LEU A 73 15.85 -9.07 -2.14
CA LEU A 73 16.73 -8.20 -2.93
C LEU A 73 18.19 -8.64 -2.93
N ARG A 74 18.54 -9.78 -2.32
CA ARG A 74 19.92 -10.29 -2.19
C ARG A 74 20.90 -9.25 -1.63
N LEU A 75 20.46 -8.49 -0.63
CA LEU A 75 21.24 -7.39 -0.06
C LEU A 75 22.46 -7.89 0.72
N SER A 76 23.59 -7.22 0.53
CA SER A 76 24.76 -7.38 1.40
C SER A 76 24.47 -6.86 2.82
N LEU A 77 25.28 -7.26 3.79
CA LEU A 77 25.16 -6.73 5.16
C LEU A 77 25.33 -5.21 5.22
N THR A 78 26.20 -4.67 4.38
CA THR A 78 26.43 -3.21 4.27
C THR A 78 25.18 -2.50 3.75
N ASP A 79 24.53 -3.04 2.70
CA ASP A 79 23.30 -2.46 2.15
C ASP A 79 22.15 -2.52 3.16
N GLN A 80 22.00 -3.65 3.88
CA GLN A 80 21.02 -3.78 4.96
C GLN A 80 21.23 -2.69 6.03
N GLN A 81 22.46 -2.49 6.50
CA GLN A 81 22.79 -1.48 7.49
C GLN A 81 22.52 -0.06 6.99
N SER A 82 22.72 0.21 5.71
CA SER A 82 22.43 1.52 5.12
C SER A 82 20.92 1.79 4.99
N LEU A 83 20.11 0.76 4.76
CA LEU A 83 18.66 0.91 4.56
C LEU A 83 17.85 0.92 5.87
N ILE A 84 18.31 0.21 6.91
CA ILE A 84 17.58 0.11 8.20
C ILE A 84 17.15 1.46 8.78
N PRO A 85 17.99 2.52 8.82
CA PRO A 85 17.57 3.83 9.35
C PRO A 85 16.45 4.50 8.55
N HIS A 86 16.25 4.10 7.31
CA HIS A 86 15.32 4.69 6.35
C HIS A 86 14.11 3.79 6.07
N ALA A 87 14.02 2.68 6.77
CA ALA A 87 12.95 1.73 6.65
C ALA A 87 11.93 1.92 7.77
N LYS A 88 10.64 1.76 7.46
CA LYS A 88 9.53 1.95 8.40
C LYS A 88 8.58 0.77 8.33
N MET A 89 8.26 0.21 9.51
CA MET A 89 7.17 -0.77 9.60
C MET A 89 5.82 -0.06 9.53
N VAL A 90 4.93 -0.56 8.67
CA VAL A 90 3.58 -0.02 8.48
C VAL A 90 2.54 -1.14 8.55
N ARG A 91 1.29 -0.75 8.79
CA ARG A 91 0.14 -1.66 8.73
C ARG A 91 -0.96 -1.10 7.87
N TYR A 92 -1.69 -2.01 7.24
CA TYR A 92 -2.90 -1.73 6.47
C TYR A 92 -4.04 -2.60 6.98
N GLY A 93 -5.22 -2.03 7.08
CA GLY A 93 -6.41 -2.78 7.46
C GLY A 93 -7.00 -3.56 6.28
N THR A 94 -7.83 -4.53 6.56
CA THR A 94 -8.57 -5.29 5.54
C THR A 94 -9.31 -4.37 4.57
N ASP A 95 -9.25 -4.68 3.27
CA ASP A 95 -9.78 -3.92 2.13
C ASP A 95 -9.15 -2.53 1.91
N GLU A 96 -8.13 -2.17 2.69
CA GLU A 96 -7.41 -0.90 2.50
C GLU A 96 -6.53 -0.95 1.25
N VAL A 97 -6.41 0.20 0.59
CA VAL A 97 -5.53 0.33 -0.59
C VAL A 97 -4.08 0.43 -0.12
N VAL A 98 -3.25 -0.51 -0.54
CA VAL A 98 -1.80 -0.52 -0.29
C VAL A 98 -1.05 0.23 -1.39
N GLN A 99 -1.54 0.14 -2.63
CA GLN A 99 -0.98 0.85 -3.78
C GLN A 99 -2.11 1.29 -4.71
N TYR A 100 -2.07 2.53 -5.17
CA TYR A 100 -3.03 3.08 -6.12
C TYR A 100 -2.60 2.82 -7.56
N ALA A 101 -3.53 2.36 -8.39
CA ALA A 101 -3.34 2.34 -9.83
C ALA A 101 -3.28 3.78 -10.38
N GLY A 102 -2.44 4.02 -11.39
CA GLY A 102 -2.28 5.34 -12.01
C GLY A 102 -1.40 6.31 -11.20
N GLU A 103 -0.93 5.95 -10.02
CA GLU A 103 -0.02 6.77 -9.23
C GLU A 103 1.42 6.25 -9.29
N VAL A 104 2.38 7.18 -9.19
CA VAL A 104 3.80 6.84 -9.03
C VAL A 104 4.05 6.54 -7.56
N PRO A 105 4.43 5.29 -7.19
CA PRO A 105 4.72 4.97 -5.81
C PRO A 105 5.92 5.78 -5.29
N THR A 106 5.90 6.19 -4.03
CA THR A 106 6.99 6.94 -3.39
C THR A 106 7.97 6.04 -2.63
N ALA A 107 7.60 4.77 -2.44
CA ALA A 107 8.39 3.78 -1.71
C ALA A 107 8.24 2.39 -2.32
N MET A 108 9.19 1.51 -2.03
CA MET A 108 8.99 0.07 -2.17
C MET A 108 8.39 -0.47 -0.87
N THR A 109 7.38 -1.33 -1.00
CA THR A 109 6.62 -1.92 0.11
C THR A 109 6.80 -3.43 0.09
N PHE A 110 7.44 -3.98 1.12
CA PHE A 110 7.72 -5.41 1.28
C PHE A 110 6.71 -6.03 2.24
N LEU A 111 6.01 -7.07 1.82
CA LEU A 111 5.01 -7.75 2.64
C LEU A 111 5.72 -8.65 3.67
N ILE A 112 5.53 -8.33 4.95
CA ILE A 112 6.11 -9.06 6.07
C ILE A 112 5.11 -10.08 6.63
N ARG A 113 3.82 -9.76 6.54
CA ARG A 113 2.72 -10.63 6.96
C ARG A 113 1.43 -10.18 6.29
N GLY A 114 0.56 -11.14 6.05
CA GLY A 114 -0.72 -10.90 5.39
C GLY A 114 -0.64 -11.05 3.88
N SER A 115 -1.76 -10.84 3.22
CA SER A 115 -1.91 -11.03 1.78
C SER A 115 -2.58 -9.84 1.10
N VAL A 116 -2.21 -9.61 -0.15
CA VAL A 116 -2.66 -8.49 -0.98
C VAL A 116 -3.11 -9.02 -2.33
N ARG A 117 -4.28 -8.60 -2.79
CA ARG A 117 -4.72 -8.81 -4.17
C ARG A 117 -4.21 -7.67 -5.06
N LEU A 118 -3.56 -8.03 -6.15
CA LEU A 118 -3.16 -7.11 -7.20
C LEU A 118 -4.21 -7.12 -8.31
N THR A 119 -4.73 -5.94 -8.67
CA THR A 119 -5.78 -5.82 -9.69
C THR A 119 -5.42 -4.77 -10.73
N THR A 120 -5.99 -4.89 -11.91
CA THR A 120 -5.97 -3.84 -12.94
C THR A 120 -7.38 -3.55 -13.41
N THR A 121 -7.59 -2.38 -13.99
CA THR A 121 -8.85 -2.00 -14.61
C THR A 121 -8.66 -2.01 -16.13
N THR A 122 -9.52 -2.73 -16.82
CA THR A 122 -9.56 -2.79 -18.28
C THR A 122 -10.20 -1.54 -18.88
N GLU A 123 -10.09 -1.35 -20.19
CA GLU A 123 -10.66 -0.21 -20.92
C GLU A 123 -12.18 -0.11 -20.78
N ASP A 124 -12.87 -1.23 -20.62
CA ASP A 124 -14.32 -1.31 -20.39
C ASP A 124 -14.72 -1.01 -18.92
N GLY A 125 -13.74 -0.74 -18.04
CA GLY A 125 -13.94 -0.47 -16.63
C GLY A 125 -14.06 -1.72 -15.73
N SER A 126 -13.88 -2.92 -16.28
CA SER A 126 -13.88 -4.15 -15.49
C SER A 126 -12.60 -4.27 -14.65
N VAL A 127 -12.74 -4.74 -13.41
CA VAL A 127 -11.59 -4.99 -12.52
C VAL A 127 -11.19 -6.46 -12.64
N ILE A 128 -9.93 -6.70 -13.01
CA ILE A 128 -9.35 -8.03 -13.17
C ILE A 128 -8.32 -8.29 -12.07
N LEU A 129 -8.40 -9.48 -11.45
CA LEU A 129 -7.37 -9.97 -10.55
C LEU A 129 -6.15 -10.40 -11.36
N LEU A 130 -4.98 -9.79 -11.06
CA LEU A 130 -3.71 -10.16 -11.68
C LEU A 130 -3.00 -11.25 -10.89
N SER A 131 -2.85 -11.06 -9.59
CA SER A 131 -2.21 -12.04 -8.71
C SER A 131 -2.54 -11.79 -7.24
N LEU A 132 -2.25 -12.80 -6.42
CA LEU A 132 -2.18 -12.69 -4.97
C LEU A 132 -0.71 -12.56 -4.57
N LEU A 133 -0.42 -11.60 -3.71
CA LEU A 133 0.90 -11.37 -3.14
C LEU A 133 0.85 -11.70 -1.65
N GLU A 134 1.82 -12.49 -1.22
CA GLU A 134 1.94 -12.97 0.15
C GLU A 134 3.26 -12.51 0.77
N GLU A 135 3.56 -12.96 1.97
CA GLU A 135 4.81 -12.71 2.68
C GLU A 135 6.04 -12.95 1.77
N GLY A 136 6.99 -12.06 1.78
CA GLY A 136 8.16 -12.06 0.90
C GLY A 136 7.97 -11.36 -0.44
N SER A 137 6.72 -11.09 -0.84
CA SER A 137 6.43 -10.30 -2.04
C SER A 137 6.64 -8.81 -1.78
N PHE A 138 6.73 -8.04 -2.85
CA PHE A 138 6.87 -6.58 -2.75
C PHE A 138 6.09 -5.84 -3.84
N LEU A 139 5.76 -4.60 -3.54
CA LEU A 139 5.05 -3.62 -4.35
C LEU A 139 5.94 -2.39 -4.61
N GLY A 140 5.47 -1.49 -5.46
CA GLY A 140 6.16 -0.23 -5.70
C GLY A 140 7.35 -0.34 -6.64
N LEU A 141 7.45 -1.38 -7.47
CA LEU A 141 8.54 -1.55 -8.44
C LEU A 141 8.72 -0.36 -9.38
N THR A 142 7.61 0.25 -9.81
CA THR A 142 7.62 1.41 -10.70
C THR A 142 8.13 2.69 -10.02
N THR A 143 8.39 2.65 -8.71
CA THR A 143 9.03 3.76 -8.00
C THR A 143 10.42 4.06 -8.56
N LEU A 144 11.17 3.01 -8.97
CA LEU A 144 12.52 3.13 -9.53
C LEU A 144 12.53 3.75 -10.93
N THR A 145 11.50 3.48 -11.73
CA THR A 145 11.34 4.04 -13.08
C THR A 145 10.54 5.34 -13.09
N ARG A 146 10.02 5.77 -11.93
CA ARG A 146 9.15 6.94 -11.77
C ARG A 146 7.92 6.90 -12.68
N GLN A 147 7.45 5.71 -12.99
CA GLN A 147 6.25 5.50 -13.80
C GLN A 147 5.04 5.20 -12.92
N PRO A 148 3.84 5.60 -13.35
CA PRO A 148 2.61 5.20 -12.68
C PRO A 148 2.47 3.68 -12.65
N SER A 149 1.94 3.15 -11.55
CA SER A 149 1.60 1.74 -11.46
C SER A 149 0.35 1.44 -12.29
N ASN A 150 0.38 0.43 -13.14
CA ASN A 150 -0.77 -0.02 -13.92
C ASN A 150 -1.74 -0.87 -13.08
N SER A 151 -1.39 -1.15 -11.82
CA SER A 151 -2.18 -2.00 -10.94
C SER A 151 -2.42 -1.36 -9.59
N GLY A 152 -3.62 -1.60 -9.05
CA GLY A 152 -3.96 -1.33 -7.67
C GLY A 152 -3.70 -2.55 -6.79
N ALA A 153 -3.35 -2.32 -5.53
CA ALA A 153 -3.13 -3.38 -4.56
C ALA A 153 -3.99 -3.15 -3.32
N TYR A 154 -4.71 -4.18 -2.88
CA TYR A 154 -5.69 -4.12 -1.79
C TYR A 154 -5.41 -5.22 -0.76
N ALA A 155 -5.37 -4.85 0.50
CA ALA A 155 -5.19 -5.79 1.60
C ALA A 155 -6.38 -6.73 1.73
N LEU A 156 -6.15 -8.05 1.75
CA LEU A 156 -7.20 -9.06 1.95
C LEU A 156 -7.49 -9.29 3.43
N GLU A 157 -6.54 -8.98 4.26
CA GLU A 157 -6.55 -9.08 5.72
C GLU A 157 -5.71 -7.96 6.32
N GLU A 158 -5.44 -7.95 7.63
CA GLU A 158 -4.45 -7.02 8.17
C GLU A 158 -3.07 -7.33 7.59
N VAL A 159 -2.49 -6.37 6.88
CA VAL A 159 -1.16 -6.48 6.29
C VAL A 159 -0.14 -5.72 7.14
N THR A 160 0.97 -6.37 7.43
CA THR A 160 2.18 -5.74 7.95
C THR A 160 3.22 -5.68 6.85
N ALA A 161 3.77 -4.50 6.60
CA ALA A 161 4.79 -4.29 5.58
C ALA A 161 5.97 -3.47 6.09
N LEU A 162 7.11 -3.58 5.39
CA LEU A 162 8.25 -2.69 5.53
C LEU A 162 8.30 -1.78 4.31
N GLU A 163 8.26 -0.48 4.53
CA GLU A 163 8.42 0.53 3.48
C GLU A 163 9.82 1.12 3.51
N ILE A 164 10.40 1.28 2.31
CA ILE A 164 11.67 1.97 2.10
C ILE A 164 11.44 3.04 1.03
N ALA A 165 11.65 4.30 1.40
CA ALA A 165 11.46 5.41 0.48
C ALA A 165 12.40 5.29 -0.73
N ARG A 166 11.91 5.76 -1.89
CA ARG A 166 12.60 5.65 -3.19
C ARG A 166 14.04 6.10 -3.14
N GLU A 167 14.31 7.28 -2.58
CA GLU A 167 15.63 7.88 -2.55
C GLU A 167 16.70 6.99 -1.90
N HIS A 168 16.33 6.13 -1.00
CA HIS A 168 17.26 5.23 -0.30
C HIS A 168 17.44 3.89 -1.01
N ILE A 169 16.35 3.34 -1.56
CA ILE A 169 16.42 2.05 -2.26
C ILE A 169 17.02 2.19 -3.66
N GLU A 170 16.83 3.34 -4.34
CA GLU A 170 17.37 3.66 -5.66
C GLU A 170 18.89 3.55 -5.66
N ASP A 171 19.56 4.11 -4.65
CA ASP A 171 21.02 4.06 -4.51
C ASP A 171 21.56 2.62 -4.37
N VAL A 172 20.86 1.76 -3.65
CA VAL A 172 21.26 0.36 -3.48
C VAL A 172 21.06 -0.43 -4.77
N VAL A 173 19.92 -0.21 -5.44
CA VAL A 173 19.60 -0.90 -6.70
C VAL A 173 20.56 -0.50 -7.81
N LEU A 174 20.88 0.79 -7.94
CA LEU A 174 21.81 1.29 -8.95
C LEU A 174 23.24 0.75 -8.79
N ARG A 175 23.65 0.46 -7.56
CA ARG A 175 24.97 -0.13 -7.26
C ARG A 175 25.02 -1.64 -7.48
N THR A 176 23.88 -2.29 -7.69
CA THR A 176 23.79 -3.75 -7.80
C THR A 176 23.19 -4.15 -9.18
N PRO A 177 24.02 -4.28 -10.25
CA PRO A 177 23.52 -4.55 -11.60
C PRO A 177 22.66 -5.81 -11.73
N LEU A 178 22.98 -6.86 -10.96
CA LEU A 178 22.19 -8.11 -10.93
C LEU A 178 20.77 -7.86 -10.40
N LEU A 179 20.63 -6.99 -9.41
CA LEU A 179 19.33 -6.63 -8.85
C LEU A 179 18.50 -5.85 -9.86
N LEU A 180 19.11 -4.93 -10.61
CA LEU A 180 18.44 -4.22 -11.72
C LEU A 180 17.88 -5.16 -12.76
N GLN A 181 18.65 -6.19 -13.15
CA GLN A 181 18.19 -7.19 -14.13
C GLN A 181 17.02 -8.02 -13.59
N GLU A 182 17.09 -8.45 -12.34
CA GLU A 182 16.00 -9.23 -11.72
C GLU A 182 14.72 -8.40 -11.55
N LEU A 183 14.83 -7.17 -11.07
CA LEU A 183 13.70 -6.26 -10.95
C LEU A 183 13.09 -5.92 -12.33
N GLY A 184 13.91 -5.70 -13.34
CA GLY A 184 13.47 -5.51 -14.72
C GLY A 184 12.64 -6.70 -15.23
N ARG A 185 13.11 -7.93 -15.00
CA ARG A 185 12.38 -9.14 -15.35
C ARG A 185 11.04 -9.26 -14.63
N ILE A 186 10.99 -8.99 -13.33
CA ILE A 186 9.75 -9.03 -12.55
C ILE A 186 8.75 -7.98 -13.06
N ILE A 187 9.22 -6.78 -13.42
CA ILE A 187 8.37 -5.74 -14.01
C ILE A 187 7.78 -6.23 -15.34
N GLU A 188 8.63 -6.77 -16.22
CA GLU A 188 8.19 -7.30 -17.52
C GLU A 188 7.21 -8.46 -17.38
N ASP A 189 7.46 -9.39 -16.48
CA ASP A 189 6.58 -10.54 -16.23
C ASP A 189 5.20 -10.07 -15.71
N ARG A 190 5.16 -9.12 -14.78
CA ARG A 190 3.90 -8.54 -14.31
C ARG A 190 3.16 -7.73 -15.40
N GLN A 191 3.88 -7.02 -16.25
CA GLN A 191 3.28 -6.31 -17.38
C GLN A 191 2.71 -7.29 -18.42
N LYS A 192 3.41 -8.41 -18.70
CA LYS A 192 2.93 -9.47 -19.61
C LYS A 192 1.70 -10.18 -19.05
N GLU A 193 1.64 -10.44 -17.74
CA GLU A 193 0.45 -10.98 -17.08
C GLU A 193 -0.74 -10.05 -17.21
N SER A 194 -0.55 -8.74 -16.96
CA SER A 194 -1.57 -7.72 -17.16
C SER A 194 -2.10 -7.69 -18.59
N SER A 195 -1.23 -7.92 -19.59
CA SER A 195 -1.58 -7.90 -21.01
C SER A 195 -2.20 -9.22 -21.49
N ARG A 196 -1.89 -10.35 -20.87
CA ARG A 196 -2.41 -11.68 -21.23
C ARG A 196 -3.79 -11.97 -20.66
N THR A 197 -4.15 -11.36 -19.55
CA THR A 197 -5.42 -11.56 -18.86
C THR A 197 -6.60 -10.81 -19.53
N GLY A 198 -6.49 -10.47 -20.80
CA GLY A 198 -7.58 -9.98 -21.65
C GLY A 198 -8.70 -11.03 -21.90
N HIS A 199 -8.68 -12.18 -21.21
CA HIS A 199 -9.77 -13.16 -21.19
C HIS A 199 -10.27 -13.34 -19.74
N PRO A 200 -11.48 -12.87 -19.40
CA PRO A 200 -11.92 -12.83 -18.01
C PRO A 200 -12.37 -14.21 -17.54
N GLU A 201 -11.66 -14.80 -16.61
CA GLU A 201 -12.34 -15.67 -15.65
C GLU A 201 -13.18 -14.74 -14.74
N ARG A 202 -14.48 -14.76 -14.94
CA ARG A 202 -15.45 -14.07 -14.08
C ARG A 202 -15.43 -14.72 -12.71
N VAL A 203 -14.62 -14.17 -11.81
CA VAL A 203 -14.75 -14.47 -10.39
C VAL A 203 -16.03 -13.79 -9.91
N GLY A 204 -17.11 -14.57 -9.87
CA GLY A 204 -18.39 -14.18 -9.29
C GLY A 204 -18.26 -14.06 -7.76
N GLY A 205 -17.86 -12.91 -7.29
CA GLY A 205 -17.88 -12.52 -5.89
C GLY A 205 -18.08 -11.02 -5.83
N GLN A 206 -19.31 -10.60 -5.51
CA GLN A 206 -19.63 -9.20 -5.25
C GLN A 206 -19.01 -8.78 -3.91
N GLY A 207 -17.72 -8.42 -3.93
CA GLY A 207 -17.12 -7.59 -2.89
C GLY A 207 -17.48 -6.11 -3.15
N PRO A 208 -17.54 -5.26 -2.13
CA PRO A 208 -17.83 -3.83 -2.31
C PRO A 208 -16.78 -3.22 -3.23
N GLN A 209 -17.21 -2.78 -4.42
CA GLN A 209 -16.35 -2.03 -5.32
C GLN A 209 -16.00 -0.68 -4.66
N PRO A 210 -14.73 -0.30 -4.56
CA PRO A 210 -14.39 1.04 -4.14
C PRO A 210 -14.93 2.02 -5.20
N ASN A 211 -15.74 2.97 -4.77
CA ASN A 211 -16.25 4.03 -5.61
C ASN A 211 -15.09 4.93 -6.03
N PRO A 212 -14.69 5.01 -7.31
CA PRO A 212 -13.56 5.81 -7.75
C PRO A 212 -13.70 7.31 -7.48
N GLY A 213 -14.88 7.79 -7.13
CA GLY A 213 -15.14 9.20 -6.80
C GLY A 213 -14.76 9.62 -5.37
N LEU A 214 -14.39 8.70 -4.48
CA LEU A 214 -14.12 9.01 -3.06
C LEU A 214 -12.65 9.28 -2.71
N LEU A 215 -11.72 8.99 -3.63
CA LEU A 215 -10.28 8.97 -3.32
C LEU A 215 -9.45 10.12 -3.90
N SER A 216 -10.09 11.16 -4.50
CA SER A 216 -9.34 12.31 -5.06
C SER A 216 -9.14 13.49 -4.10
N ALA A 217 -9.52 13.39 -2.83
CA ALA A 217 -9.33 14.44 -1.85
C ALA A 217 -7.99 14.27 -1.10
N ARG A 218 -6.88 14.64 -1.71
CA ARG A 218 -5.67 14.95 -0.94
C ARG A 218 -5.87 16.30 -0.25
N PRO A 219 -5.55 16.43 1.04
CA PRO A 219 -5.44 17.75 1.65
C PRO A 219 -4.26 18.48 0.99
N ASN A 220 -4.54 19.61 0.36
CA ASN A 220 -3.53 20.55 -0.11
C ASN A 220 -2.91 21.20 1.13
N VAL A 221 -1.79 20.68 1.62
CA VAL A 221 -1.01 21.29 2.70
C VAL A 221 -0.14 22.36 2.05
N LYS A 222 -0.54 23.62 2.25
CA LYS A 222 0.37 24.77 2.14
C LYS A 222 1.05 24.99 3.47
#